data_3f4ea0813a5a81309bcad226304681cb
#
_entry.id   3f4ea0813a5a81309bcad226304681cb
#
_cell.length_a   1.000
_cell.length_b   1.000
_cell.length_c   1.000
_cell.angle_alpha   90.00
_cell.angle_beta   90.00
_cell.angle_gamma   90.00
#
_symmetry.space_group_name_H-M   'P 1'
#
loop_
_entity.id
_entity.type
_entity.pdbx_description
1 polymer ?
#
loop_
_entity_poly.entity_id
_entity_poly.type
_entity_poly.pdbx_seq_one_letter_code
_entity_poly.pdbx_strand_id
1 'polypeptide(L)'
;MSQSQDVVYDFSTREIIEMGWLDRGISSYSDDFKVAIDQISEECSVKNLLEQSFNTLSGGEKRRVHFARTLVQLWRPSGSDDPRYMFLDEPTANLDILHEQKMMKLIQKKRDEGLGILLILHDLNLAAKYSDQVALFNEGRLVDKGVPKTVLTEDTLSAVYGLKMNVEKNPFRINYY
;
A
#
# COMPACT_ATOMS: atom_id res chain seq x y z
N MET A 1 14.76 31.84 -23.56
CA MET A 1 13.89 30.82 -22.91
C MET A 1 14.81 29.89 -22.13
N SER A 2 14.96 30.13 -20.83
CA SER A 2 15.72 29.21 -19.97
C SER A 2 14.86 27.99 -19.70
N GLN A 3 15.25 26.84 -20.21
CA GLN A 3 14.76 25.57 -19.73
C GLN A 3 15.11 25.50 -18.23
N SER A 4 14.10 25.42 -17.38
CA SER A 4 14.30 25.06 -15.99
C SER A 4 15.04 23.72 -15.98
N GLN A 5 16.29 23.72 -15.54
CA GLN A 5 16.96 22.48 -15.17
C GLN A 5 16.27 22.01 -13.90
N ASP A 6 15.34 21.07 -14.04
CA ASP A 6 14.86 20.29 -12.90
C ASP A 6 16.10 19.60 -12.32
N VAL A 7 16.51 20.04 -11.15
CA VAL A 7 17.59 19.38 -10.40
C VAL A 7 17.02 18.07 -9.91
N VAL A 8 17.19 17.03 -10.71
CA VAL A 8 16.83 15.66 -10.32
C VAL A 8 17.90 15.20 -9.34
N TYR A 9 17.60 15.26 -8.06
CA TYR A 9 18.46 14.65 -7.04
C TYR A 9 18.55 13.15 -7.30
N ASP A 10 19.78 12.64 -7.40
CA ASP A 10 20.03 11.22 -7.65
C ASP A 10 20.19 10.47 -6.32
N PHE A 11 19.07 10.25 -5.66
CA PHE A 11 19.03 9.45 -4.43
C PHE A 11 19.15 7.96 -4.74
N SER A 12 19.92 7.25 -3.92
CA SER A 12 19.87 5.81 -3.88
C SER A 12 18.52 5.31 -3.32
N THR A 13 18.14 4.10 -3.66
CA THR A 13 16.95 3.46 -3.11
C THR A 13 16.98 3.39 -1.59
N ARG A 14 18.16 3.15 -1.02
CA ARG A 14 18.39 3.17 0.42
C ARG A 14 18.01 4.50 1.03
N GLU A 15 18.52 5.61 0.50
CA GLU A 15 18.23 6.96 1.01
C GLU A 15 16.74 7.29 0.96
N ILE A 16 16.03 6.88 -0.09
CA ILE A 16 14.57 7.06 -0.18
C ILE A 16 13.84 6.31 0.95
N ILE A 17 14.24 5.07 1.26
CA ILE A 17 13.63 4.29 2.34
C ILE A 17 13.96 4.91 3.70
N GLU A 18 15.20 5.33 3.91
CA GLU A 18 15.69 5.96 5.15
C GLU A 18 14.98 7.28 5.46
N MET A 19 14.51 8.01 4.44
CA MET A 19 13.66 9.20 4.65
C MET A 19 12.40 8.90 5.48
N GLY A 20 11.92 7.66 5.52
CA GLY A 20 10.83 7.25 6.39
C GLY A 20 11.16 7.31 7.89
N TRP A 21 12.44 7.42 8.25
CA TRP A 21 12.89 7.48 9.65
C TRP A 21 13.11 8.92 10.16
N LEU A 22 13.14 9.92 9.28
CA LEU A 22 13.56 11.29 9.61
C LEU A 22 12.75 11.97 10.72
N ASP A 23 11.47 11.63 10.88
CA ASP A 23 10.60 12.21 11.91
C ASP A 23 10.99 11.84 13.35
N ARG A 24 11.95 10.92 13.53
CA ARG A 24 12.35 10.40 14.85
C ARG A 24 13.54 11.12 15.49
N GLY A 25 14.08 12.15 14.84
CA GLY A 25 15.23 12.92 15.30
C GLY A 25 16.59 12.26 15.03
N ILE A 26 17.64 13.07 15.02
CA ILE A 26 19.01 12.67 14.62
C ILE A 26 19.65 11.65 15.59
N SER A 27 19.17 11.56 16.84
CA SER A 27 19.71 10.63 17.85
C SER A 27 19.27 9.17 17.62
N SER A 28 18.48 8.90 16.60
CA SER A 28 17.84 7.62 16.38
C SER A 28 18.48 6.74 15.30
N TYR A 29 19.69 7.02 14.83
CA TYR A 29 20.51 6.07 14.07
C TYR A 29 21.06 4.97 15.00
N SER A 30 20.14 4.38 15.77
CA SER A 30 20.36 3.30 16.70
C SER A 30 20.42 1.96 15.96
N ASP A 31 20.71 0.90 16.69
CA ASP A 31 20.61 -0.46 16.14
C ASP A 31 19.21 -0.76 15.63
N ASP A 32 18.16 -0.16 16.18
CA ASP A 32 16.77 -0.24 15.73
C ASP A 32 16.59 0.28 14.30
N PHE A 33 17.27 1.37 13.92
CA PHE A 33 17.22 1.89 12.55
C PHE A 33 17.73 0.86 11.53
N LYS A 34 18.90 0.26 11.80
CA LYS A 34 19.48 -0.75 10.90
C LYS A 34 18.58 -1.97 10.79
N VAL A 35 18.04 -2.42 11.93
CA VAL A 35 17.09 -3.54 11.97
C VAL A 35 15.84 -3.24 11.17
N ALA A 36 15.27 -2.04 11.32
CA ALA A 36 14.08 -1.62 10.59
C ALA A 36 14.30 -1.58 9.08
N ILE A 37 15.40 -0.97 8.63
CA ILE A 37 15.73 -0.87 7.20
C ILE A 37 15.96 -2.27 6.60
N ASP A 38 16.73 -3.13 7.27
CA ASP A 38 17.02 -4.48 6.76
C ASP A 38 15.74 -5.33 6.68
N GLN A 39 14.97 -5.39 7.77
CA GLN A 39 13.72 -6.14 7.85
C GLN A 39 12.71 -5.69 6.78
N ILE A 40 12.44 -4.38 6.69
CA ILE A 40 11.43 -3.85 5.77
C ILE A 40 11.88 -3.98 4.32
N SER A 41 13.16 -3.81 4.04
CA SER A 41 13.69 -4.00 2.68
C SER A 41 13.52 -5.44 2.19
N GLU A 42 13.68 -6.42 3.08
CA GLU A 42 13.42 -7.82 2.79
C GLU A 42 11.92 -8.08 2.58
N GLU A 43 11.06 -7.63 3.53
CA GLU A 43 9.61 -7.80 3.46
C GLU A 43 9.00 -7.21 2.17
N CYS A 44 9.50 -6.06 1.72
CA CYS A 44 9.06 -5.37 0.50
C CYS A 44 9.73 -5.90 -0.78
N SER A 45 10.66 -6.87 -0.68
CA SER A 45 11.45 -7.38 -1.82
C SER A 45 12.20 -6.27 -2.57
N VAL A 46 12.85 -5.37 -1.83
CA VAL A 46 13.66 -4.26 -2.39
C VAL A 46 15.12 -4.28 -1.93
N LYS A 47 15.52 -5.28 -1.14
CA LYS A 47 16.86 -5.39 -0.59
C LYS A 47 17.97 -5.38 -1.65
N ASN A 48 17.74 -6.04 -2.77
CA ASN A 48 18.66 -6.08 -3.92
C ASN A 48 18.71 -4.77 -4.72
N LEU A 49 17.84 -3.82 -4.41
CA LEU A 49 17.74 -2.52 -5.09
C LEU A 49 18.40 -1.39 -4.29
N LEU A 50 18.79 -1.62 -3.04
CA LEU A 50 19.20 -0.56 -2.09
C LEU A 50 20.30 0.34 -2.60
N GLU A 51 21.27 -0.21 -3.33
CA GLU A 51 22.43 0.54 -3.86
C GLU A 51 22.18 1.11 -5.27
N GLN A 52 21.00 0.88 -5.85
CA GLN A 52 20.66 1.44 -7.17
C GLN A 52 20.10 2.86 -7.03
N SER A 53 20.33 3.69 -8.04
CA SER A 53 19.66 5.00 -8.15
C SER A 53 18.16 4.80 -8.27
N PHE A 54 17.37 5.48 -7.44
CA PHE A 54 15.92 5.42 -7.46
C PHE A 54 15.34 5.80 -8.82
N ASN A 55 16.00 6.71 -9.54
CA ASN A 55 15.55 7.18 -10.85
C ASN A 55 15.59 6.07 -11.92
N THR A 56 16.47 5.08 -11.79
CA THR A 56 16.62 3.98 -12.74
C THR A 56 15.63 2.84 -12.55
N LEU A 57 14.89 2.84 -11.44
CA LEU A 57 13.94 1.79 -11.10
C LEU A 57 12.70 1.83 -12.01
N SER A 58 12.14 0.66 -12.28
CA SER A 58 10.82 0.52 -12.90
C SER A 58 9.71 1.09 -12.02
N GLY A 59 8.54 1.37 -12.60
CA GLY A 59 7.39 1.89 -11.84
C GLY A 59 6.96 0.99 -10.69
N GLY A 60 6.97 -0.33 -10.88
CA GLY A 60 6.66 -1.30 -9.83
C GLY A 60 7.70 -1.35 -8.72
N GLU A 61 8.99 -1.24 -9.05
CA GLU A 61 10.07 -1.15 -8.06
C GLU A 61 9.96 0.13 -7.25
N LYS A 62 9.75 1.28 -7.89
CA LYS A 62 9.51 2.56 -7.22
C LYS A 62 8.34 2.46 -6.25
N ARG A 63 7.24 1.81 -6.65
CA ARG A 63 6.07 1.61 -5.79
C ARG A 63 6.43 0.81 -4.54
N ARG A 64 7.18 -0.29 -4.68
CA ARG A 64 7.64 -1.09 -3.53
C ARG A 64 8.59 -0.31 -2.62
N VAL A 65 9.46 0.52 -3.16
CA VAL A 65 10.36 1.40 -2.39
C VAL A 65 9.56 2.43 -1.58
N HIS A 66 8.58 3.08 -2.18
CA HIS A 66 7.70 4.01 -1.45
C HIS A 66 6.90 3.32 -0.35
N PHE A 67 6.43 2.09 -0.61
CA PHE A 67 5.76 1.29 0.40
C PHE A 67 6.70 0.93 1.55
N ALA A 68 7.94 0.52 1.25
CA ALA A 68 8.97 0.27 2.27
C ALA A 68 9.24 1.53 3.12
N ARG A 69 9.40 2.69 2.50
CA ARG A 69 9.53 3.97 3.20
C ARG A 69 8.37 4.23 4.17
N THR A 70 7.14 3.97 3.75
CA THR A 70 5.95 4.13 4.60
C THR A 70 5.98 3.17 5.80
N LEU A 71 6.41 1.93 5.60
CA LEU A 71 6.52 0.96 6.69
C LEU A 71 7.65 1.32 7.66
N VAL A 72 8.78 1.86 7.18
CA VAL A 72 9.86 2.38 8.04
C VAL A 72 9.35 3.50 8.94
N GLN A 73 8.55 4.41 8.41
CA GLN A 73 7.92 5.49 9.19
C GLN A 73 7.05 4.95 10.33
N LEU A 74 6.40 3.82 10.12
CA LEU A 74 5.50 3.18 11.08
C LEU A 74 6.17 2.10 11.94
N TRP A 75 7.43 1.77 11.68
CA TRP A 75 8.14 0.73 12.41
C TRP A 75 8.24 1.09 13.90
N ARG A 76 8.13 0.09 14.76
CA ARG A 76 8.32 0.20 16.22
C ARG A 76 9.03 -1.04 16.73
N PRO A 77 9.85 -0.92 17.79
CA PRO A 77 10.34 -2.08 18.49
C PRO A 77 9.18 -2.91 19.07
N SER A 78 9.41 -4.19 19.27
CA SER A 78 8.43 -5.10 19.87
C SER A 78 7.96 -4.60 21.25
N GLY A 79 6.65 -4.66 21.51
CA GLY A 79 6.05 -4.24 22.79
C GLY A 79 5.59 -2.79 22.86
N SER A 80 5.60 -2.05 21.77
CA SER A 80 4.95 -0.73 21.71
C SER A 80 3.45 -0.88 21.41
N ASP A 81 2.59 -0.36 22.29
CA ASP A 81 1.13 -0.42 22.19
C ASP A 81 0.50 0.85 21.57
N ASP A 82 1.31 1.80 21.08
CA ASP A 82 0.81 3.01 20.47
C ASP A 82 -0.01 2.72 19.21
N PRO A 83 -1.24 3.27 19.07
CA PRO A 83 -2.03 3.12 17.85
C PRO A 83 -1.30 3.67 16.64
N ARG A 84 -1.26 2.89 15.57
CA ARG A 84 -0.64 3.29 14.30
C ARG A 84 -1.64 3.14 13.16
N TYR A 85 -1.60 4.09 12.23
CA TYR A 85 -2.51 4.11 11.09
C TYR A 85 -1.74 4.32 9.79
N MET A 86 -2.11 3.60 8.76
CA MET A 86 -1.54 3.70 7.43
C MET A 86 -2.64 3.99 6.41
N PHE A 87 -2.39 5.00 5.56
CA PHE A 87 -3.27 5.36 4.45
C PHE A 87 -2.52 5.08 3.15
N LEU A 88 -3.11 4.26 2.29
CA LEU A 88 -2.53 3.87 1.01
C LEU A 88 -3.53 4.13 -0.11
N ASP A 89 -3.09 4.90 -1.09
CA ASP A 89 -3.84 5.19 -2.30
C ASP A 89 -3.27 4.34 -3.45
N GLU A 90 -4.07 3.41 -3.93
CA GLU A 90 -3.75 2.47 -5.01
C GLU A 90 -2.35 1.82 -4.87
N PRO A 91 -2.03 1.17 -3.74
CA PRO A 91 -0.67 0.69 -3.48
C PRO A 91 -0.20 -0.36 -4.49
N THR A 92 -1.12 -1.06 -5.15
CA THR A 92 -0.82 -2.14 -6.10
C THR A 92 -0.76 -1.70 -7.56
N ALA A 93 -1.02 -0.42 -7.87
CA ALA A 93 -0.96 0.07 -9.25
C ALA A 93 0.43 -0.16 -9.88
N ASN A 94 0.44 -0.63 -11.13
CA ASN A 94 1.65 -0.94 -11.90
C ASN A 94 2.54 -2.07 -11.32
N LEU A 95 2.02 -2.88 -10.42
CA LEU A 95 2.68 -4.11 -9.97
C LEU A 95 2.25 -5.29 -10.87
N ASP A 96 3.17 -6.22 -11.08
CA ASP A 96 2.79 -7.53 -11.60
C ASP A 96 2.02 -8.34 -10.53
N ILE A 97 1.33 -9.37 -10.97
CA ILE A 97 0.46 -10.20 -10.11
C ILE A 97 1.21 -10.76 -8.90
N LEU A 98 2.48 -11.15 -9.04
CA LEU A 98 3.26 -11.71 -7.95
C LEU A 98 3.53 -10.65 -6.87
N HIS A 99 3.97 -9.47 -7.28
CA HIS A 99 4.29 -8.38 -6.34
C HIS A 99 3.03 -7.75 -5.74
N GLU A 100 1.95 -7.66 -6.51
CA GLU A 100 0.63 -7.27 -5.98
C GLU A 100 0.21 -8.20 -4.83
N GLN A 101 0.23 -9.52 -5.06
CA GLN A 101 -0.14 -10.47 -4.02
C GLN A 101 0.78 -10.44 -2.80
N LYS A 102 2.10 -10.28 -3.01
CA LYS A 102 3.05 -10.13 -1.91
C LYS A 102 2.74 -8.89 -1.07
N MET A 103 2.49 -7.76 -1.73
CA MET A 103 2.15 -6.50 -1.05
C MET A 103 0.86 -6.62 -0.25
N MET A 104 -0.20 -7.17 -0.84
CA MET A 104 -1.48 -7.35 -0.13
C MET A 104 -1.36 -8.30 1.06
N LYS A 105 -0.57 -9.38 0.96
CA LYS A 105 -0.26 -10.27 2.10
C LYS A 105 0.54 -9.56 3.19
N LEU A 106 1.49 -8.70 2.81
CA LEU A 106 2.26 -7.92 3.78
C LEU A 106 1.37 -6.90 4.50
N ILE A 107 0.46 -6.25 3.78
CA ILE A 107 -0.56 -5.36 4.36
C ILE A 107 -1.43 -6.13 5.39
N GLN A 108 -1.91 -7.33 5.05
CA GLN A 108 -2.64 -8.18 6.01
C GLN A 108 -1.81 -8.52 7.25
N LYS A 109 -0.54 -8.93 7.05
CA LYS A 109 0.37 -9.19 8.16
C LYS A 109 0.50 -7.97 9.08
N LYS A 110 0.66 -6.76 8.51
CA LYS A 110 0.76 -5.52 9.30
C LYS A 110 -0.54 -5.17 10.03
N ARG A 111 -1.71 -5.46 9.44
CA ARG A 111 -3.00 -5.39 10.13
C ARG A 111 -3.06 -6.35 11.33
N ASP A 112 -2.63 -7.58 11.15
CA ASP A 112 -2.61 -8.60 12.20
C ASP A 112 -1.63 -8.23 13.34
N GLU A 113 -0.60 -7.45 13.03
CA GLU A 113 0.32 -6.82 13.99
C GLU A 113 -0.29 -5.57 14.67
N GLY A 114 -1.59 -5.26 14.47
CA GLY A 114 -2.32 -4.16 15.11
C GLY A 114 -2.26 -2.82 14.38
N LEU A 115 -1.83 -2.79 13.11
CA LEU A 115 -1.85 -1.56 12.33
C LEU A 115 -3.26 -1.30 11.76
N GLY A 116 -3.84 -0.13 12.04
CA GLY A 116 -5.06 0.34 11.37
C GLY A 116 -4.76 0.77 9.94
N ILE A 117 -5.46 0.20 8.95
CA ILE A 117 -5.10 0.41 7.54
C ILE A 117 -6.32 0.86 6.74
N LEU A 118 -6.19 1.99 6.04
CA LEU A 118 -7.14 2.45 5.03
C LEU A 118 -6.52 2.31 3.65
N LEU A 119 -7.20 1.56 2.78
CA LEU A 119 -6.79 1.36 1.38
C LEU A 119 -7.80 1.98 0.43
N ILE A 120 -7.32 2.70 -0.59
CA ILE A 120 -8.12 3.02 -1.76
C ILE A 120 -7.72 2.01 -2.85
N LEU A 121 -8.70 1.32 -3.39
CA LEU A 121 -8.52 0.28 -4.41
C LEU A 121 -9.55 0.45 -5.53
N HIS A 122 -9.10 0.28 -6.77
CA HIS A 122 -10.01 0.19 -7.92
C HIS A 122 -10.46 -1.24 -8.21
N ASP A 123 -9.65 -2.24 -7.86
CA ASP A 123 -10.01 -3.65 -8.03
C ASP A 123 -10.95 -4.10 -6.92
N LEU A 124 -12.22 -4.31 -7.29
CA LEU A 124 -13.28 -4.77 -6.39
C LEU A 124 -13.01 -6.16 -5.83
N ASN A 125 -12.34 -7.04 -6.58
CA ASN A 125 -12.01 -8.38 -6.10
C ASN A 125 -10.88 -8.34 -5.07
N LEU A 126 -9.89 -7.44 -5.22
CA LEU A 126 -8.90 -7.20 -4.19
C LEU A 126 -9.55 -6.61 -2.92
N ALA A 127 -10.42 -5.61 -3.07
CA ALA A 127 -11.16 -5.04 -1.96
C ALA A 127 -11.98 -6.10 -1.23
N ALA A 128 -12.73 -6.93 -1.97
CA ALA A 128 -13.53 -8.01 -1.40
C ALA A 128 -12.72 -9.07 -0.66
N LYS A 129 -11.52 -9.37 -1.16
CA LYS A 129 -10.67 -10.45 -0.63
C LYS A 129 -9.87 -10.03 0.60
N TYR A 130 -9.42 -8.78 0.64
CA TYR A 130 -8.40 -8.33 1.60
C TYR A 130 -8.91 -7.37 2.67
N SER A 131 -10.12 -6.82 2.54
CA SER A 131 -10.66 -5.85 3.50
C SER A 131 -11.59 -6.51 4.52
N ASP A 132 -11.52 -6.05 5.77
CA ASP A 132 -12.47 -6.41 6.83
C ASP A 132 -13.79 -5.65 6.65
N GLN A 133 -13.69 -4.40 6.19
CA GLN A 133 -14.81 -3.53 5.82
C GLN A 133 -14.49 -2.77 4.54
N VAL A 134 -15.50 -2.45 3.78
CA VAL A 134 -15.43 -1.57 2.60
C VAL A 134 -16.36 -0.39 2.79
N ALA A 135 -15.96 0.75 2.22
CA ALA A 135 -16.80 1.93 2.05
C ALA A 135 -16.86 2.26 0.57
N LEU A 136 -18.03 2.18 -0.03
CA LEU A 136 -18.26 2.45 -1.45
C LEU A 136 -18.66 3.90 -1.64
N PHE A 137 -17.90 4.62 -2.46
CA PHE A 137 -18.17 6.02 -2.78
C PHE A 137 -18.58 6.17 -4.24
N ASN A 138 -19.51 7.07 -4.49
CA ASN A 138 -19.87 7.53 -5.84
C ASN A 138 -20.08 9.05 -5.83
N GLU A 139 -19.49 9.76 -6.78
CA GLU A 139 -19.58 11.22 -6.89
C GLU A 139 -19.30 11.97 -5.57
N GLY A 140 -18.29 11.53 -4.82
CA GLY A 140 -17.90 12.12 -3.54
C GLY A 140 -18.84 11.82 -2.36
N ARG A 141 -19.84 10.95 -2.54
CA ARG A 141 -20.79 10.54 -1.50
C ARG A 141 -20.61 9.10 -1.11
N LEU A 142 -20.72 8.81 0.19
CA LEU A 142 -20.75 7.45 0.68
C LEU A 142 -22.08 6.80 0.28
N VAL A 143 -22.00 5.74 -0.52
CA VAL A 143 -23.17 4.95 -0.96
C VAL A 143 -23.53 3.90 0.08
N ASP A 144 -22.52 3.12 0.50
CA ASP A 144 -22.71 2.05 1.49
C ASP A 144 -21.39 1.75 2.22
N LYS A 145 -21.48 1.15 3.42
CA LYS A 145 -20.33 0.78 4.24
C LYS A 145 -20.65 -0.48 5.05
N GLY A 146 -19.73 -1.44 5.08
CA GLY A 146 -19.88 -2.68 5.85
C GLY A 146 -18.92 -3.76 5.41
N VAL A 147 -19.25 -5.02 5.75
CA VAL A 147 -18.48 -6.18 5.27
C VAL A 147 -18.58 -6.30 3.74
N PRO A 148 -17.52 -6.70 3.04
CA PRO A 148 -17.52 -6.75 1.57
C PRO A 148 -18.73 -7.44 0.96
N LYS A 149 -19.13 -8.60 1.50
CA LYS A 149 -20.25 -9.39 0.96
C LYS A 149 -21.62 -8.71 1.06
N THR A 150 -21.79 -7.75 1.97
CA THR A 150 -23.05 -7.01 2.12
C THR A 150 -23.10 -5.74 1.31
N VAL A 151 -21.94 -5.11 1.08
CA VAL A 151 -21.82 -3.84 0.35
C VAL A 151 -21.66 -4.09 -1.15
N LEU A 152 -20.79 -5.04 -1.54
CA LEU A 152 -20.46 -5.32 -2.94
C LEU A 152 -21.47 -6.30 -3.54
N THR A 153 -22.73 -5.87 -3.66
CA THR A 153 -23.83 -6.64 -4.27
C THR A 153 -24.00 -6.25 -5.75
N GLU A 154 -24.65 -7.14 -6.53
CA GLU A 154 -24.96 -6.87 -7.95
C GLU A 154 -25.73 -5.57 -8.12
N ASP A 155 -26.76 -5.36 -7.31
CA ASP A 155 -27.62 -4.18 -7.40
C ASP A 155 -26.84 -2.91 -7.08
N THR A 156 -26.12 -2.91 -5.95
CA THR A 156 -25.33 -1.75 -5.52
C THR A 156 -24.24 -1.40 -6.52
N LEU A 157 -23.48 -2.40 -6.98
CA LEU A 157 -22.39 -2.17 -7.94
C LEU A 157 -22.92 -1.75 -9.30
N SER A 158 -23.99 -2.39 -9.80
CA SER A 158 -24.60 -2.02 -11.08
C SER A 158 -25.13 -0.59 -11.07
N ALA A 159 -25.72 -0.15 -9.97
CA ALA A 159 -26.19 1.22 -9.79
C ALA A 159 -25.02 2.24 -9.76
N VAL A 160 -23.93 1.92 -9.07
CA VAL A 160 -22.78 2.82 -8.93
C VAL A 160 -21.97 2.94 -10.22
N TYR A 161 -21.72 1.81 -10.90
CA TYR A 161 -20.88 1.77 -12.10
C TYR A 161 -21.65 2.00 -13.40
N GLY A 162 -22.99 1.98 -13.36
CA GLY A 162 -23.84 2.18 -14.55
C GLY A 162 -23.75 1.04 -15.58
N LEU A 163 -23.31 -0.15 -15.15
CA LEU A 163 -23.18 -1.34 -16.01
C LEU A 163 -23.62 -2.60 -15.24
N LYS A 164 -24.00 -3.63 -15.99
CA LYS A 164 -24.42 -4.88 -15.36
C LYS A 164 -23.24 -5.58 -14.69
N MET A 165 -23.33 -5.76 -13.40
CA MET A 165 -22.39 -6.52 -12.59
C MET A 165 -22.94 -7.88 -12.23
N ASN A 166 -22.10 -8.89 -12.09
CA ASN A 166 -22.46 -10.21 -11.59
C ASN A 166 -21.57 -10.56 -10.39
N VAL A 167 -22.17 -10.94 -9.27
CA VAL A 167 -21.48 -11.26 -8.02
C VAL A 167 -21.70 -12.73 -7.65
N GLU A 168 -20.71 -13.56 -7.90
CA GLU A 168 -20.67 -14.93 -7.45
C GLU A 168 -20.41 -14.99 -5.93
N LYS A 169 -21.14 -15.83 -5.21
CA LYS A 169 -21.03 -15.91 -3.75
C LYS A 169 -20.04 -16.96 -3.25
N ASN A 170 -19.80 -18.01 -4.01
CA ASN A 170 -18.90 -19.12 -3.65
C ASN A 170 -18.16 -19.67 -4.89
N PRO A 171 -16.86 -19.34 -5.11
CA PRO A 171 -16.12 -18.31 -4.35
C PRO A 171 -16.67 -16.90 -4.60
N PHE A 172 -16.43 -15.97 -3.65
CA PHE A 172 -16.87 -14.60 -3.85
C PHE A 172 -16.03 -13.95 -4.97
N ARG A 173 -16.71 -13.56 -6.04
CA ARG A 173 -16.07 -12.98 -7.23
C ARG A 173 -17.00 -11.99 -7.93
N ILE A 174 -16.44 -10.86 -8.33
CA ILE A 174 -17.16 -9.81 -9.04
C ILE A 174 -16.70 -9.85 -10.50
N ASN A 175 -17.67 -10.02 -11.41
CA ASN A 175 -17.47 -10.03 -12.85
C ASN A 175 -18.22 -8.87 -13.48
N TYR A 176 -17.60 -8.18 -14.43
CA TYR A 176 -18.20 -7.12 -15.24
C TYR A 176 -17.80 -7.32 -16.71
N TYR A 177 -18.76 -7.15 -17.58
CA TYR A 177 -18.61 -7.35 -19.04
C TYR A 177 -19.06 -6.09 -19.78
#